data_f7dc1e8a74895e5e1e6b34de5a8183dd
#
_entry.id   f7dc1e8a74895e5e1e6b34de5a8183dd
#
_cell.length_a   1.000
_cell.length_b   1.000
_cell.length_c   1.000
_cell.angle_alpha   90.00
_cell.angle_beta   90.00
_cell.angle_gamma   90.00
#
_symmetry.space_group_name_H-M   'P 1'
#
loop_
_entity.id
_entity.type
_entity.pdbx_description
1 polymer ?
#
loop_
_entity_poly.entity_id
_entity_poly.type
_entity_poly.pdbx_seq_one_letter_code
_entity_poly.pdbx_strand_id
1 'polypeptide(L)'
;KDMLIENKEVSRIDFTKSMISNLLERLPCKSKVSIGMFAGVSVAATYTPIEVCKNFSVINSTIDNLDWRSTWSGNTRIRESMVNLARLIRSFPESAQVIYFTDGEEAPKLHVFNTRDLSQFQGGNDWLLVGVGSDKGTPIPKYDSQNQLIGYWSNESFALQPGIAQISQSNIGTRENKVAFSESDRYLSK
;
A
#
# COMPACT_ATOMS: atom_id res chain seq x y z
N LYS A 1 1.33 -12.55 9.00
CA LYS A 1 1.91 -11.90 10.21
C LYS A 1 3.39 -11.71 9.95
N ASP A 2 3.79 -10.49 9.78
CA ASP A 2 5.05 -10.09 9.15
C ASP A 2 5.84 -9.08 9.98
N MET A 3 5.37 -8.77 11.19
CA MET A 3 6.07 -7.93 12.16
C MET A 3 5.98 -8.50 13.56
N LEU A 4 7.03 -8.34 14.35
CA LEU A 4 7.04 -8.62 15.77
C LEU A 4 7.00 -7.31 16.55
N ILE A 5 5.94 -7.11 17.31
CA ILE A 5 5.78 -5.95 18.20
C ILE A 5 5.51 -6.50 19.60
N GLU A 6 6.36 -6.13 20.55
CA GLU A 6 6.26 -6.63 21.93
C GLU A 6 6.10 -8.15 22.02
N ASN A 7 6.86 -8.92 21.21
CA ASN A 7 6.79 -10.37 21.07
C ASN A 7 5.47 -10.94 20.52
N LYS A 8 4.60 -10.10 19.92
CA LYS A 8 3.40 -10.55 19.21
C LYS A 8 3.59 -10.40 17.71
N GLU A 9 3.21 -11.44 16.97
CA GLU A 9 3.14 -11.36 15.52
C GLU A 9 1.93 -10.54 15.08
N VAL A 10 2.17 -9.42 14.41
CA VAL A 10 1.14 -8.51 13.89
C VAL A 10 1.36 -8.31 12.39
N SER A 11 0.30 -8.19 11.63
CA SER A 11 0.44 -7.80 10.22
C SER A 11 0.73 -6.31 10.09
N ARG A 12 1.42 -5.91 9.00
CA ARG A 12 1.70 -4.49 8.72
C ARG A 12 0.42 -3.68 8.63
N ILE A 13 -0.62 -4.24 8.00
CA ILE A 13 -1.90 -3.57 7.87
C ILE A 13 -2.61 -3.40 9.22
N ASP A 14 -2.59 -4.41 10.10
CA ASP A 14 -3.22 -4.31 11.42
C ASP A 14 -2.48 -3.29 12.30
N PHE A 15 -1.16 -3.28 12.21
CA PHE A 15 -0.35 -2.26 12.88
C PHE A 15 -0.67 -0.85 12.36
N THR A 16 -0.75 -0.68 11.05
CA THR A 16 -1.11 0.60 10.43
C THR A 16 -2.50 1.06 10.87
N LYS A 17 -3.50 0.16 10.89
CA LYS A 17 -4.84 0.46 11.41
C LYS A 17 -4.79 0.98 12.83
N SER A 18 -4.05 0.30 13.70
CA SER A 18 -3.92 0.72 15.10
C SER A 18 -3.26 2.10 15.23
N MET A 19 -2.25 2.40 14.42
CA MET A 19 -1.62 3.73 14.40
C MET A 19 -2.58 4.81 13.94
N ILE A 20 -3.36 4.55 12.89
CA ILE A 20 -4.35 5.52 12.37
C ILE A 20 -5.45 5.76 13.42
N SER A 21 -5.98 4.71 14.05
CA SER A 21 -6.99 4.84 15.10
C SER A 21 -6.48 5.63 16.30
N ASN A 22 -5.27 5.35 16.77
CA ASN A 22 -4.64 6.12 17.85
C ASN A 22 -4.41 7.60 17.47
N LEU A 23 -4.11 7.88 16.21
CA LEU A 23 -3.99 9.24 15.71
C LEU A 23 -5.34 9.95 15.72
N LEU A 24 -6.41 9.30 15.25
CA LEU A 24 -7.75 9.86 15.21
C LEU A 24 -8.26 10.27 16.60
N GLU A 25 -8.00 9.47 17.63
CA GLU A 25 -8.41 9.76 19.01
C GLU A 25 -7.75 11.03 19.56
N ARG A 26 -6.61 11.43 19.00
CA ARG A 26 -5.85 12.62 19.42
C ARG A 26 -6.16 13.86 18.60
N LEU A 27 -6.89 13.73 17.50
CA LEU A 27 -7.24 14.86 16.67
C LEU A 27 -8.32 15.74 17.33
N PRO A 28 -8.22 17.07 17.21
CA PRO A 28 -9.30 17.96 17.60
C PRO A 28 -10.61 17.64 16.88
N CYS A 29 -11.76 17.74 17.55
CA CYS A 29 -13.07 17.38 17.00
C CYS A 29 -13.39 17.99 15.63
N LYS A 30 -12.98 19.24 15.42
CA LYS A 30 -13.23 19.95 14.16
C LYS A 30 -12.27 19.55 13.02
N SER A 31 -11.28 18.73 13.31
CA SER A 31 -10.41 18.20 12.26
C SER A 31 -11.22 17.39 11.27
N LYS A 32 -10.87 17.52 9.98
CA LYS A 32 -11.50 16.74 8.91
C LYS A 32 -10.49 15.73 8.40
N VAL A 33 -10.91 14.49 8.22
CA VAL A 33 -10.07 13.40 7.69
C VAL A 33 -10.74 12.71 6.52
N SER A 34 -9.92 12.19 5.63
CA SER A 34 -10.28 11.27 4.56
C SER A 34 -9.37 10.05 4.67
N ILE A 35 -9.92 8.87 4.49
CA ILE A 35 -9.16 7.63 4.43
C ILE A 35 -9.08 7.19 2.97
N GLY A 36 -7.91 6.75 2.55
CA GLY A 36 -7.70 6.29 1.20
C GLY A 36 -6.75 5.11 1.13
N MET A 37 -6.75 4.44 -0.01
CA MET A 37 -5.83 3.38 -0.36
C MET A 37 -5.17 3.69 -1.70
N PHE A 38 -3.97 3.15 -1.89
CA PHE A 38 -3.32 3.15 -3.19
C PHE A 38 -2.99 1.73 -3.63
N ALA A 39 -3.05 1.49 -4.93
CA ALA A 39 -2.64 0.24 -5.55
C ALA A 39 -2.20 0.53 -6.99
N GLY A 40 -1.12 -0.08 -7.42
CA GLY A 40 -0.48 0.29 -8.67
C GLY A 40 -0.04 1.76 -8.64
N VAL A 41 -0.50 2.51 -9.61
CA VAL A 41 -0.28 3.97 -9.71
C VAL A 41 -1.46 4.79 -9.20
N SER A 42 -2.58 4.14 -8.91
CA SER A 42 -3.83 4.83 -8.60
C SER A 42 -4.04 4.98 -7.10
N VAL A 43 -4.74 6.03 -6.73
CA VAL A 43 -5.16 6.33 -5.36
C VAL A 43 -6.67 6.54 -5.35
N ALA A 44 -7.33 5.99 -4.34
CA ALA A 44 -8.75 6.21 -4.11
C ALA A 44 -8.98 6.67 -2.67
N ALA A 45 -9.72 7.76 -2.51
CA ALA A 45 -10.26 8.18 -1.24
C ALA A 45 -11.66 7.58 -1.06
N THR A 46 -11.94 7.08 0.13
CA THR A 46 -13.25 6.49 0.45
C THR A 46 -14.34 7.56 0.47
N TYR A 47 -13.98 8.76 0.92
CA TYR A 47 -14.85 9.93 1.00
C TYR A 47 -14.01 11.22 0.99
N THR A 48 -14.63 12.33 0.68
CA THR A 48 -14.04 13.67 0.91
C THR A 48 -13.85 13.90 2.41
N PRO A 49 -12.93 14.79 2.83
CA PRO A 49 -12.65 14.99 4.26
C PRO A 49 -13.90 15.32 5.08
N ILE A 50 -14.16 14.52 6.11
CA ILE A 50 -15.30 14.65 7.04
C ILE A 50 -14.83 14.92 8.46
N GLU A 51 -15.65 15.61 9.25
CA GLU A 51 -15.33 15.99 10.63
C GLU A 51 -15.23 14.76 11.55
N VAL A 52 -14.12 14.68 12.28
CA VAL A 52 -13.75 13.50 13.08
C VAL A 52 -14.82 13.16 14.11
N CYS A 53 -15.17 14.08 15.03
CA CYS A 53 -16.06 13.74 16.13
C CYS A 53 -17.48 13.42 15.69
N LYS A 54 -18.00 14.09 14.66
CA LYS A 54 -19.35 13.79 14.13
C LYS A 54 -19.44 12.45 13.42
N ASN A 55 -18.31 11.99 12.85
CA ASN A 55 -18.29 10.82 12.01
C ASN A 55 -17.33 9.74 12.54
N PHE A 56 -16.99 9.77 13.83
CA PHE A 56 -15.95 8.93 14.42
C PHE A 56 -16.19 7.45 14.17
N SER A 57 -17.44 6.97 14.37
CA SER A 57 -17.80 5.57 14.12
C SER A 57 -17.65 5.16 12.65
N VAL A 58 -17.99 6.05 11.71
CA VAL A 58 -17.86 5.82 10.28
C VAL A 58 -16.39 5.74 9.89
N ILE A 59 -15.57 6.65 10.41
CA ILE A 59 -14.15 6.68 10.14
C ILE A 59 -13.47 5.42 10.68
N ASN A 60 -13.74 5.03 11.92
CA ASN A 60 -13.21 3.81 12.51
C ASN A 60 -13.67 2.56 11.75
N SER A 61 -14.94 2.46 11.41
CA SER A 61 -15.45 1.36 10.60
C SER A 61 -14.74 1.29 9.23
N THR A 62 -14.44 2.44 8.63
CA THR A 62 -13.66 2.46 7.38
C THR A 62 -12.25 1.87 7.59
N ILE A 63 -11.57 2.26 8.68
CA ILE A 63 -10.22 1.76 9.00
C ILE A 63 -10.26 0.26 9.28
N ASP A 64 -11.22 -0.22 10.07
CA ASP A 64 -11.36 -1.63 10.41
C ASP A 64 -11.57 -2.50 9.17
N ASN A 65 -12.29 -1.98 8.19
CA ASN A 65 -12.57 -2.66 6.93
C ASN A 65 -11.50 -2.49 5.84
N LEU A 66 -10.40 -1.77 6.09
CA LEU A 66 -9.28 -1.75 5.16
C LEU A 66 -8.72 -3.18 5.00
N ASP A 67 -8.69 -3.65 3.76
CA ASP A 67 -8.15 -4.97 3.43
C ASP A 67 -7.35 -4.85 2.13
N TRP A 68 -6.11 -5.35 2.13
CA TRP A 68 -5.26 -5.36 0.93
C TRP A 68 -5.92 -6.13 -0.24
N ARG A 69 -6.80 -7.11 0.05
CA ARG A 69 -7.55 -7.86 -0.95
C ARG A 69 -8.60 -7.04 -1.69
N SER A 70 -9.01 -5.93 -1.10
CA SER A 70 -9.94 -4.98 -1.74
C SER A 70 -9.24 -4.06 -2.75
N THR A 71 -7.93 -4.19 -2.93
CA THR A 71 -7.19 -3.38 -3.88
C THR A 71 -7.40 -3.88 -5.32
N TRP A 72 -7.36 -2.94 -6.26
CA TRP A 72 -7.61 -3.17 -7.69
C TRP A 72 -6.37 -3.53 -8.50
N SER A 73 -5.21 -3.61 -7.85
CA SER A 73 -3.94 -3.91 -8.49
C SER A 73 -3.03 -4.69 -7.55
N GLY A 74 -2.34 -5.69 -8.09
CA GLY A 74 -1.34 -6.48 -7.36
C GLY A 74 0.07 -5.89 -7.40
N ASN A 75 0.27 -4.75 -8.07
CA ASN A 75 1.55 -4.07 -8.12
C ASN A 75 1.56 -2.82 -7.23
N THR A 76 2.75 -2.27 -6.99
CA THR A 76 2.95 -1.06 -6.18
C THR A 76 3.91 -0.12 -6.90
N ARG A 77 3.45 1.11 -7.12
CA ARG A 77 4.20 2.19 -7.76
C ARG A 77 4.09 3.44 -6.91
N ILE A 78 4.87 3.48 -5.84
CA ILE A 78 4.76 4.51 -4.80
C ILE A 78 4.93 5.92 -5.40
N ARG A 79 5.95 6.13 -6.21
CA ARG A 79 6.26 7.44 -6.77
C ARG A 79 5.13 7.98 -7.65
N GLU A 80 4.60 7.14 -8.54
CA GLU A 80 3.48 7.52 -9.41
C GLU A 80 2.19 7.70 -8.62
N SER A 81 1.94 6.86 -7.61
CA SER A 81 0.78 7.00 -6.73
C SER A 81 0.81 8.31 -5.94
N MET A 82 1.98 8.77 -5.49
CA MET A 82 2.13 10.08 -4.83
C MET A 82 1.77 11.23 -5.75
N VAL A 83 2.14 11.18 -7.03
CA VAL A 83 1.71 12.19 -8.03
C VAL A 83 0.19 12.19 -8.20
N ASN A 84 -0.42 11.00 -8.25
CA ASN A 84 -1.87 10.89 -8.38
C ASN A 84 -2.59 11.31 -7.09
N LEU A 85 -2.01 11.03 -5.92
CA LEU A 85 -2.50 11.53 -4.64
C LEU A 85 -2.48 13.06 -4.60
N ALA A 86 -1.40 13.69 -5.06
CA ALA A 86 -1.32 15.15 -5.15
C ALA A 86 -2.42 15.75 -6.04
N ARG A 87 -2.81 15.04 -7.10
CA ARG A 87 -3.94 15.47 -7.95
C ARG A 87 -5.27 15.27 -7.24
N LEU A 88 -5.45 14.16 -6.55
CA LEU A 88 -6.67 13.84 -5.80
C LEU A 88 -6.93 14.90 -4.71
N ILE A 89 -5.95 15.19 -3.88
CA ILE A 89 -6.13 16.15 -2.76
C ILE A 89 -6.42 17.58 -3.26
N ARG A 90 -5.95 17.95 -4.45
CA ARG A 90 -6.31 19.24 -5.07
C ARG A 90 -7.77 19.33 -5.46
N SER A 91 -8.46 18.20 -5.60
CA SER A 91 -9.91 18.17 -5.87
C SER A 91 -10.76 18.29 -4.60
N PHE A 92 -10.15 18.23 -3.43
CA PHE A 92 -10.86 18.40 -2.16
C PHE A 92 -11.30 19.86 -1.97
N PRO A 93 -12.41 20.10 -1.28
CA PRO A 93 -12.91 21.45 -1.03
C PRO A 93 -11.96 22.33 -0.22
N GLU A 94 -11.10 21.71 0.58
CA GLU A 94 -10.13 22.38 1.46
C GLU A 94 -8.75 21.76 1.24
N SER A 95 -7.69 22.52 1.49
CA SER A 95 -6.32 21.99 1.44
C SER A 95 -6.15 20.92 2.50
N ALA A 96 -5.48 19.82 2.13
CA ALA A 96 -5.26 18.69 3.00
C ALA A 96 -3.77 18.39 3.19
N GLN A 97 -3.41 18.04 4.41
CA GLN A 97 -2.13 17.43 4.75
C GLN A 97 -2.22 15.93 4.48
N VAL A 98 -1.10 15.29 4.20
CA VAL A 98 -1.05 13.87 3.86
C VAL A 98 -0.19 13.12 4.87
N ILE A 99 -0.74 12.02 5.40
CA ILE A 99 0.04 10.98 6.07
C ILE A 99 -0.03 9.73 5.20
N TYR A 100 1.10 9.29 4.69
CA TYR A 100 1.21 8.21 3.74
C TYR A 100 1.95 7.04 4.39
N PHE A 101 1.25 5.94 4.62
CA PHE A 101 1.80 4.71 5.19
C PHE A 101 2.22 3.76 4.07
N THR A 102 3.44 3.25 4.13
CA THR A 102 3.97 2.33 3.13
C THR A 102 5.10 1.49 3.74
N ASP A 103 5.34 0.31 3.19
CA ASP A 103 6.54 -0.49 3.49
C ASP A 103 7.75 -0.05 2.64
N GLY A 104 7.56 0.91 1.72
CA GLY A 104 8.62 1.42 0.86
C GLY A 104 8.95 0.54 -0.34
N GLU A 105 8.29 -0.59 -0.50
CA GLU A 105 8.59 -1.53 -1.57
C GLU A 105 7.86 -1.18 -2.87
N GLU A 106 8.61 -1.21 -3.96
CA GLU A 106 8.08 -1.10 -5.32
C GLU A 106 7.97 -2.49 -5.96
N ALA A 107 6.80 -2.81 -6.47
CA ALA A 107 6.55 -4.08 -7.17
C ALA A 107 5.92 -3.80 -8.56
N PRO A 108 6.61 -4.12 -9.67
CA PRO A 108 7.98 -4.64 -9.75
C PRO A 108 9.04 -3.63 -9.28
N LYS A 109 10.19 -4.14 -8.86
CA LYS A 109 11.32 -3.29 -8.44
C LYS A 109 11.67 -2.26 -9.50
N LEU A 110 12.09 -1.09 -9.06
CA LEU A 110 12.53 -0.03 -9.96
C LEU A 110 13.74 -0.48 -10.79
N HIS A 111 13.65 -0.27 -12.08
CA HIS A 111 14.67 -0.55 -13.05
C HIS A 111 14.75 0.59 -14.06
N VAL A 112 15.90 0.78 -14.71
CA VAL A 112 16.10 1.87 -15.70
C VAL A 112 14.98 1.94 -16.74
N PHE A 113 14.47 0.79 -17.18
CA PHE A 113 13.41 0.72 -18.20
C PHE A 113 11.99 0.90 -17.67
N ASN A 114 11.77 0.83 -16.35
CA ASN A 114 10.45 0.98 -15.76
C ASN A 114 10.33 2.17 -14.81
N THR A 115 11.39 2.97 -14.70
CA THR A 115 11.41 4.15 -13.83
C THR A 115 11.06 5.39 -14.64
N ARG A 116 9.92 6.01 -14.29
CA ARG A 116 9.53 7.29 -14.85
C ARG A 116 10.29 8.42 -14.16
N ASP A 117 10.76 9.40 -14.92
CA ASP A 117 11.29 10.63 -14.34
C ASP A 117 10.14 11.46 -13.74
N LEU A 118 10.19 11.65 -12.43
CA LEU A 118 9.24 12.44 -11.67
C LEU A 118 9.90 13.64 -10.98
N SER A 119 11.11 14.02 -11.42
CA SER A 119 11.88 15.11 -10.81
C SER A 119 11.14 16.46 -10.79
N GLN A 120 10.21 16.66 -11.73
CA GLN A 120 9.37 17.86 -11.80
C GLN A 120 8.17 17.82 -10.83
N PHE A 121 7.91 16.68 -10.20
CA PHE A 121 6.82 16.53 -9.24
C PHE A 121 7.41 16.52 -7.83
N GLN A 122 7.40 17.66 -7.20
CA GLN A 122 7.71 17.73 -5.78
C GLN A 122 6.40 17.66 -5.01
N GLY A 123 6.35 16.74 -4.02
CA GLY A 123 5.26 16.69 -3.05
C GLY A 123 5.20 17.96 -2.23
N GLY A 124 4.06 18.26 -1.63
CA GLY A 124 3.92 19.40 -0.72
C GLY A 124 4.80 19.22 0.52
N ASN A 125 5.20 20.33 1.12
CA ASN A 125 5.97 20.36 2.37
C ASN A 125 5.18 19.78 3.57
N ASP A 126 3.90 19.51 3.37
CA ASP A 126 2.95 19.08 4.40
C ASP A 126 2.67 17.55 4.36
N TRP A 127 3.58 16.79 3.75
CA TRP A 127 3.43 15.34 3.66
C TRP A 127 4.32 14.63 4.67
N LEU A 128 3.72 13.74 5.47
CA LEU A 128 4.40 12.81 6.35
C LEU A 128 4.40 11.41 5.74
N LEU A 129 5.58 10.88 5.46
CA LEU A 129 5.77 9.51 5.00
C LEU A 129 6.11 8.64 6.20
N VAL A 130 5.33 7.60 6.41
CA VAL A 130 5.49 6.65 7.52
C VAL A 130 5.85 5.29 6.95
N GLY A 131 7.08 4.86 7.19
CA GLY A 131 7.54 3.51 6.86
C GLY A 131 6.98 2.49 7.86
N VAL A 132 6.38 1.42 7.35
CA VAL A 132 5.85 0.32 8.17
C VAL A 132 6.50 -0.97 7.74
N GLY A 133 7.34 -1.53 8.59
CA GLY A 133 8.09 -2.74 8.25
C GLY A 133 8.97 -3.20 9.40
N SER A 134 9.84 -4.14 9.13
CA SER A 134 10.85 -4.64 10.05
C SER A 134 12.22 -4.63 9.38
N ASP A 135 13.29 -4.58 10.18
CA ASP A 135 14.67 -4.60 9.68
C ASP A 135 15.01 -5.91 8.94
N LYS A 136 14.32 -6.99 9.30
CA LYS A 136 14.44 -8.28 8.62
C LYS A 136 13.33 -8.40 7.59
N GLY A 137 13.69 -8.57 6.32
CA GLY A 137 12.72 -8.81 5.27
C GLY A 137 11.87 -10.06 5.54
N THR A 138 10.61 -10.02 5.14
CA THR A 138 9.65 -11.10 5.30
C THR A 138 9.18 -11.59 3.93
N PRO A 139 9.09 -12.91 3.68
CA PRO A 139 8.58 -13.43 2.42
C PRO A 139 7.16 -12.96 2.15
N ILE A 140 6.90 -12.45 0.95
CA ILE A 140 5.56 -12.00 0.54
C ILE A 140 4.75 -13.23 0.13
N PRO A 141 3.65 -13.55 0.84
CA PRO A 141 2.83 -14.70 0.49
C PRO A 141 2.03 -14.47 -0.79
N LYS A 142 1.85 -15.54 -1.55
CA LYS A 142 1.04 -15.57 -2.75
C LYS A 142 -0.21 -16.41 -2.51
N TYR A 143 -1.36 -15.85 -2.82
CA TYR A 143 -2.65 -16.52 -2.63
C TYR A 143 -3.33 -16.76 -3.98
N ASP A 144 -4.11 -17.83 -4.07
CA ASP A 144 -4.97 -18.09 -5.23
C ASP A 144 -6.31 -17.32 -5.13
N SER A 145 -7.18 -17.52 -6.13
CA SER A 145 -8.51 -16.92 -6.18
C SER A 145 -9.45 -17.39 -5.06
N GLN A 146 -9.11 -18.51 -4.41
CA GLN A 146 -9.84 -19.07 -3.25
C GLN A 146 -9.20 -18.65 -1.92
N ASN A 147 -8.21 -17.75 -1.96
CA ASN A 147 -7.49 -17.23 -0.80
C ASN A 147 -6.66 -18.29 -0.06
N GLN A 148 -6.22 -19.33 -0.77
CA GLN A 148 -5.32 -20.34 -0.23
C GLN A 148 -3.86 -19.96 -0.55
N LEU A 149 -2.97 -20.18 0.41
CA LEU A 149 -1.54 -19.93 0.24
C LEU A 149 -0.97 -20.93 -0.78
N ILE A 150 -0.53 -20.43 -1.94
CA ILE A 150 0.08 -21.23 -3.00
C ILE A 150 1.60 -21.10 -3.07
N GLY A 151 2.21 -20.27 -2.23
CA GLY A 151 3.64 -20.05 -2.17
C GLY A 151 4.02 -18.62 -1.81
N TYR A 152 5.18 -18.19 -2.27
CA TYR A 152 5.70 -16.86 -2.04
C TYR A 152 6.19 -16.23 -3.34
N TRP A 153 6.14 -14.91 -3.44
CA TRP A 153 6.71 -14.17 -4.56
C TRP A 153 8.24 -14.28 -4.56
N SER A 154 8.84 -14.49 -5.72
CA SER A 154 10.29 -14.53 -5.89
C SER A 154 10.82 -13.28 -6.58
N ASN A 155 12.12 -13.03 -6.45
CA ASN A 155 12.79 -11.95 -7.18
C ASN A 155 12.69 -12.12 -8.71
N GLU A 156 12.71 -13.34 -9.21
CA GLU A 156 12.62 -13.64 -10.65
C GLU A 156 11.22 -13.34 -11.19
N SER A 157 10.15 -13.60 -10.42
CA SER A 157 8.79 -13.27 -10.81
C SER A 157 8.63 -11.79 -11.15
N PHE A 158 9.36 -10.92 -10.46
CA PHE A 158 9.32 -9.48 -10.70
C PHE A 158 10.28 -9.02 -11.80
N ALA A 159 11.41 -9.73 -12.00
CA ALA A 159 12.40 -9.38 -13.01
C ALA A 159 11.95 -9.73 -14.44
N LEU A 160 11.19 -10.83 -14.58
CA LEU A 160 10.74 -11.34 -15.89
C LEU A 160 9.50 -10.64 -16.45
N GLN A 161 9.00 -9.59 -15.81
CA GLN A 161 7.77 -8.91 -16.21
C GLN A 161 7.99 -7.44 -16.60
N PRO A 162 8.75 -7.15 -17.67
CA PRO A 162 8.76 -5.81 -18.24
C PRO A 162 7.34 -5.48 -18.73
N GLY A 163 6.73 -4.42 -18.22
CA GLY A 163 5.42 -3.96 -18.69
C GLY A 163 4.21 -4.52 -17.96
N ILE A 164 4.33 -5.02 -16.73
CA ILE A 164 3.21 -5.50 -15.89
C ILE A 164 2.05 -4.50 -15.78
N ALA A 165 2.27 -3.22 -15.93
CA ALA A 165 1.19 -2.24 -15.97
C ALA A 165 0.13 -2.51 -17.06
N GLN A 166 0.42 -3.43 -18.00
CA GLN A 166 -0.46 -3.78 -19.11
C GLN A 166 -0.96 -5.24 -19.08
N ILE A 167 -0.47 -6.07 -18.15
CA ILE A 167 -0.88 -7.48 -18.09
C ILE A 167 -1.98 -7.63 -17.04
N SER A 168 -3.13 -8.16 -17.44
CA SER A 168 -4.23 -8.43 -16.50
C SER A 168 -3.80 -9.44 -15.43
N GLN A 169 -4.29 -9.29 -14.19
CA GLN A 169 -3.97 -10.17 -13.07
C GLN A 169 -4.19 -11.67 -13.37
N SER A 170 -5.15 -11.99 -14.24
CA SER A 170 -5.42 -13.38 -14.66
C SER A 170 -4.25 -14.05 -15.39
N ASN A 171 -3.42 -13.28 -16.10
CA ASN A 171 -2.26 -13.81 -16.82
C ASN A 171 -1.01 -13.96 -15.94
N ILE A 172 -0.93 -13.20 -14.85
CA ILE A 172 0.19 -13.27 -13.90
C ILE A 172 0.14 -14.60 -13.15
N GLY A 173 -1.01 -14.98 -12.63
CA GLY A 173 -1.18 -16.23 -11.88
C GLY A 173 -0.84 -17.49 -12.66
N THR A 174 -1.07 -17.51 -13.97
CA THR A 174 -0.86 -18.70 -14.82
C THR A 174 0.62 -18.92 -15.17
N ARG A 175 1.43 -17.88 -15.27
CA ARG A 175 2.86 -17.97 -15.58
C ARG A 175 3.71 -18.35 -14.37
N GLU A 176 3.38 -17.81 -13.21
CA GLU A 176 4.15 -18.00 -11.99
C GLU A 176 3.98 -19.39 -11.34
N ASN A 177 2.82 -20.03 -11.55
CA ASN A 177 2.60 -21.39 -11.08
C ASN A 177 3.52 -22.45 -11.72
N LYS A 178 4.30 -22.08 -12.73
CA LYS A 178 5.23 -22.99 -13.44
C LYS A 178 6.69 -22.87 -12.98
N VAL A 179 7.00 -21.91 -12.11
CA VAL A 179 8.37 -21.71 -11.63
C VAL A 179 8.55 -22.43 -10.30
N ALA A 180 9.44 -23.41 -10.25
CA ALA A 180 9.83 -24.05 -8.99
C ALA A 180 10.68 -23.07 -8.17
N PHE A 181 10.29 -22.78 -6.96
CA PHE A 181 10.99 -21.87 -6.07
C PHE A 181 11.92 -22.62 -5.13
N SER A 182 13.17 -22.18 -5.07
CA SER A 182 14.02 -22.45 -3.91
C SER A 182 13.73 -21.46 -2.78
N GLU A 183 14.02 -21.82 -1.56
CA GLU A 183 13.83 -20.94 -0.40
C GLU A 183 14.69 -19.67 -0.47
N SER A 184 15.83 -19.74 -1.16
CA SER A 184 16.76 -18.65 -1.41
C SER A 184 16.23 -17.59 -2.39
N ASP A 185 15.20 -17.94 -3.19
CA ASP A 185 14.68 -17.08 -4.25
C ASP A 185 13.47 -16.26 -3.82
N ARG A 186 13.08 -16.36 -2.55
CA ARG A 186 11.93 -15.63 -2.01
C ARG A 186 12.18 -14.13 -2.00
N TYR A 187 11.24 -13.38 -2.52
CA TYR A 187 11.23 -11.94 -2.37
C TYR A 187 10.95 -11.58 -0.91
N LEU A 188 11.83 -10.79 -0.30
CA LEU A 188 11.69 -10.30 1.07
C LEU A 188 11.32 -8.83 1.04
N SER A 189 10.16 -8.49 1.60
CA SER A 189 9.76 -7.11 1.88
C SER A 189 10.32 -6.69 3.25
N LYS A 190 10.89 -5.50 3.32
CA LYS A 190 11.48 -4.91 4.54
C LYS A 190 10.47 -4.07 5.32
#